data_be377dd4cfe75d49f63e0f98c080f7f9
#
_entry.id   be377dd4cfe75d49f63e0f98c080f7f9
#
_cell.length_a   1.000
_cell.length_b   1.000
_cell.length_c   1.000
_cell.angle_alpha   90.00
_cell.angle_beta   90.00
_cell.angle_gamma   90.00
#
_symmetry.space_group_name_H-M   'P 1'
#
loop_
_entity.id
_entity.type
_entity.pdbx_description
1 polymer ?
#
loop_
_entity_poly.entity_id
_entity_poly.type
_entity_poly.pdbx_seq_one_letter_code
_entity_poly.pdbx_strand_id
1 'polypeptide(L)'
;MTRIIHRPSSHSLPLNNNEARYNVRRIICIGRNYAEHAREMGHNPSEAPPFFFYKPLTALCDASEPINWTLPAYSKNVHYELEVAIAIGEKTTSNNPEQAIFACGLSLDMTCRDTQQQAKAAGRPWATAKGFDHSAPCSALHTINWEELKHLGDFTLHKNQQQVQQGNVNQMVWPIPELLIELSKYTQLDDGDLILTGTPAGVGPVIEGDRLEAKIDGLPCAMTINIQQ
;
A
#
# COMPACT_ATOMS: atom_id res chain seq x y z
N MET A 1 20.58 24.31 -28.96
CA MET A 1 20.20 24.30 -27.52
C MET A 1 20.09 22.86 -27.07
N THR A 2 20.93 22.41 -26.16
CA THR A 2 20.85 21.06 -25.59
C THR A 2 19.66 21.03 -24.66
N ARG A 3 18.62 20.22 -24.95
CA ARG A 3 17.46 20.05 -24.09
C ARG A 3 17.87 19.24 -22.88
N ILE A 4 17.90 19.86 -21.70
CA ILE A 4 18.15 19.17 -20.44
C ILE A 4 16.85 18.47 -20.05
N ILE A 5 16.86 17.14 -20.06
CA ILE A 5 15.77 16.34 -19.50
C ILE A 5 16.08 16.20 -18.01
N HIS A 6 15.32 16.87 -17.16
CA HIS A 6 15.45 16.69 -15.72
C HIS A 6 15.07 15.25 -15.36
N ARG A 7 15.91 14.60 -14.54
CA ARG A 7 15.48 13.35 -13.89
C ARG A 7 14.29 13.68 -12.99
N PRO A 8 13.25 12.82 -12.94
CA PRO A 8 12.21 12.96 -11.91
C PRO A 8 12.86 13.01 -10.54
N SER A 9 12.27 13.77 -9.62
CA SER A 9 12.64 13.75 -8.19
C SER A 9 12.67 12.31 -7.70
N SER A 10 13.63 11.97 -6.83
CA SER A 10 13.71 10.63 -6.25
C SER A 10 12.40 10.31 -5.55
N HIS A 11 11.76 9.20 -5.91
CA HIS A 11 10.58 8.71 -5.21
C HIS A 11 11.05 8.11 -3.87
N SER A 12 10.81 8.81 -2.78
CA SER A 12 11.31 8.40 -1.47
C SER A 12 10.33 8.79 -0.38
N LEU A 13 10.37 8.07 0.73
CA LEU A 13 9.57 8.31 1.94
C LEU A 13 10.49 8.68 3.11
N PRO A 14 10.07 9.56 4.04
CA PRO A 14 10.80 9.81 5.27
C PRO A 14 10.98 8.53 6.07
N LEU A 15 12.11 8.42 6.76
CA LEU A 15 12.43 7.28 7.62
C LEU A 15 12.54 7.76 9.07
N ASN A 16 11.76 7.19 9.98
CA ASN A 16 11.71 7.54 11.41
C ASN A 16 11.43 9.02 11.70
N ASN A 17 10.70 9.72 10.82
CA ASN A 17 10.40 11.14 10.93
C ASN A 17 11.66 12.02 11.08
N ASN A 18 12.75 11.66 10.44
CA ASN A 18 14.01 12.40 10.42
C ASN A 18 14.46 12.73 8.99
N GLU A 19 15.68 13.26 8.83
CA GLU A 19 16.21 13.62 7.51
C GLU A 19 16.52 12.42 6.61
N ALA A 20 16.62 11.20 7.17
CA ALA A 20 16.86 10.01 6.39
C ALA A 20 15.64 9.66 5.53
N ARG A 21 15.90 9.18 4.33
CA ARG A 21 14.84 8.80 3.39
C ARG A 21 15.10 7.41 2.83
N TYR A 22 14.02 6.65 2.68
CA TYR A 22 14.00 5.38 1.98
C TYR A 22 13.66 5.62 0.51
N ASN A 23 14.58 5.31 -0.40
CA ASN A 23 14.39 5.46 -1.83
C ASN A 23 13.59 4.26 -2.36
N VAL A 24 12.39 4.52 -2.88
CA VAL A 24 11.53 3.49 -3.45
C VAL A 24 11.91 3.25 -4.90
N ARG A 25 12.25 2.01 -5.24
CA ARG A 25 12.57 1.60 -6.61
C ARG A 25 11.39 0.93 -7.31
N ARG A 26 10.44 0.35 -6.53
CA ARG A 26 9.31 -0.40 -7.04
C ARG A 26 8.23 -0.53 -5.97
N ILE A 27 6.96 -0.53 -6.38
CA ILE A 27 5.80 -0.76 -5.51
C ILE A 27 5.11 -2.04 -5.96
N ILE A 28 5.03 -3.02 -5.07
CA ILE A 28 4.35 -4.30 -5.29
C ILE A 28 3.15 -4.37 -4.34
N CYS A 29 1.97 -4.65 -4.86
CA CYS A 29 0.74 -4.72 -4.10
C CYS A 29 0.22 -6.15 -4.08
N ILE A 30 -0.24 -6.61 -2.92
CA ILE A 30 -0.79 -7.95 -2.70
C ILE A 30 -2.30 -7.87 -2.71
N GLY A 31 -2.95 -8.67 -3.54
CA GLY A 31 -4.40 -8.75 -3.56
C GLY A 31 -4.93 -9.85 -2.65
N ARG A 32 -6.05 -9.56 -1.94
CA ARG A 32 -6.84 -10.54 -1.18
C ARG A 32 -6.12 -11.21 -0.01
N ASN A 33 -5.35 -10.47 0.76
CA ASN A 33 -4.59 -11.02 1.89
C ASN A 33 -5.34 -11.01 3.23
N TYR A 34 -6.60 -10.61 3.26
CA TYR A 34 -7.48 -10.69 4.44
C TYR A 34 -8.74 -11.48 4.09
N ALA A 35 -9.05 -12.50 4.90
CA ALA A 35 -10.14 -13.43 4.62
C ALA A 35 -11.51 -12.75 4.51
N GLU A 36 -11.80 -11.79 5.38
CA GLU A 36 -13.06 -11.04 5.36
C GLU A 36 -13.17 -10.15 4.13
N HIS A 37 -12.10 -9.44 3.76
CA HIS A 37 -12.07 -8.67 2.53
C HIS A 37 -12.25 -9.55 1.27
N ALA A 38 -11.63 -10.73 1.25
CA ALA A 38 -11.82 -11.67 0.14
C ALA A 38 -13.30 -12.08 -0.01
N ARG A 39 -13.99 -12.35 1.12
CA ARG A 39 -15.44 -12.67 1.14
C ARG A 39 -16.30 -11.47 0.72
N GLU A 40 -16.00 -10.25 1.21
CA GLU A 40 -16.66 -9.00 0.82
C GLU A 40 -16.62 -8.81 -0.70
N MET A 41 -15.51 -9.18 -1.33
CA MET A 41 -15.30 -9.12 -2.78
C MET A 41 -15.83 -10.34 -3.55
N GLY A 42 -16.53 -11.28 -2.88
CA GLY A 42 -17.16 -12.46 -3.49
C GLY A 42 -16.17 -13.60 -3.80
N HIS A 43 -15.05 -13.70 -3.07
CA HIS A 43 -14.04 -14.72 -3.29
C HIS A 43 -13.86 -15.62 -2.05
N ASN A 44 -13.43 -16.87 -2.28
CA ASN A 44 -13.02 -17.78 -1.20
C ASN A 44 -11.53 -17.55 -0.87
N PRO A 45 -11.19 -17.14 0.37
CA PRO A 45 -9.80 -16.82 0.73
C PRO A 45 -8.84 -18.01 0.71
N SER A 46 -9.34 -19.26 0.75
CA SER A 46 -8.51 -20.46 0.83
C SER A 46 -8.20 -21.13 -0.53
N GLU A 47 -8.73 -20.62 -1.64
CA GLU A 47 -8.69 -21.36 -2.92
C GLU A 47 -7.57 -20.92 -3.88
N ALA A 48 -6.84 -19.85 -3.61
CA ALA A 48 -5.82 -19.38 -4.53
C ALA A 48 -4.58 -18.84 -3.79
N PRO A 49 -3.37 -18.98 -4.38
CA PRO A 49 -2.18 -18.32 -3.90
C PRO A 49 -2.38 -16.79 -3.96
N PRO A 50 -1.58 -16.02 -3.19
CA PRO A 50 -1.63 -14.57 -3.29
C PRO A 50 -1.32 -14.14 -4.71
N PHE A 51 -2.07 -13.20 -5.24
CA PHE A 51 -1.71 -12.56 -6.49
C PHE A 51 -1.19 -11.15 -6.22
N PHE A 52 -0.35 -10.66 -7.12
CA PHE A 52 0.25 -9.35 -6.97
C PHE A 52 0.20 -8.59 -8.28
N PHE A 53 0.26 -7.29 -8.13
CA PHE A 53 0.33 -6.33 -9.22
C PHE A 53 1.28 -5.21 -8.82
N TYR A 54 1.63 -4.37 -9.79
CA TYR A 54 2.56 -3.27 -9.57
C TYR A 54 1.83 -1.94 -9.70
N LYS A 55 2.25 -0.99 -8.86
CA LYS A 55 2.00 0.43 -9.11
C LYS A 55 3.28 1.07 -9.65
N PRO A 56 3.19 1.99 -10.64
CA PRO A 56 4.36 2.75 -11.09
C PRO A 56 4.88 3.65 -9.97
N LEU A 57 6.14 4.07 -10.04
CA LEU A 57 6.71 4.97 -9.02
C LEU A 57 5.97 6.31 -8.92
N THR A 58 5.35 6.78 -10.02
CA THR A 58 4.50 7.98 -10.00
C THR A 58 3.24 7.83 -9.16
N ALA A 59 2.87 6.59 -8.78
CA ALA A 59 1.78 6.34 -7.84
C ALA A 59 2.15 6.72 -6.41
N LEU A 60 3.44 6.70 -6.04
CA LEU A 60 3.89 7.06 -4.71
C LEU A 60 3.56 8.52 -4.41
N CYS A 61 2.95 8.75 -3.25
CA CYS A 61 2.67 10.07 -2.73
C CYS A 61 3.10 10.10 -1.24
N ASP A 62 4.04 10.99 -0.91
CA ASP A 62 4.48 11.18 0.48
C ASP A 62 3.34 11.85 1.28
N ALA A 63 2.74 11.11 2.20
CA ALA A 63 1.69 11.55 3.11
C ALA A 63 2.14 11.46 4.58
N SER A 64 3.44 11.60 4.83
CA SER A 64 4.01 11.71 6.18
C SER A 64 3.55 12.96 6.91
N GLU A 65 3.19 14.00 6.18
CA GLU A 65 2.46 15.17 6.65
C GLU A 65 1.05 15.19 6.03
N PRO A 66 0.09 15.94 6.61
CA PRO A 66 -1.24 16.06 6.02
C PRO A 66 -1.21 16.57 4.58
N ILE A 67 -1.85 15.85 3.67
CA ILE A 67 -1.89 16.18 2.24
C ILE A 67 -3.32 16.49 1.76
N ASN A 68 -3.38 17.24 0.67
CA ASN A 68 -4.57 17.37 -0.16
C ASN A 68 -4.41 16.44 -1.37
N TRP A 69 -5.32 15.48 -1.51
CA TRP A 69 -5.26 14.47 -2.55
C TRP A 69 -6.39 14.67 -3.56
N THR A 70 -6.05 14.73 -4.84
CA THR A 70 -6.98 15.06 -5.92
C THR A 70 -7.58 13.79 -6.52
N LEU A 71 -8.91 13.77 -6.66
CA LEU A 71 -9.64 12.70 -7.34
C LEU A 71 -9.27 12.66 -8.82
N PRO A 72 -8.99 11.47 -9.40
CA PRO A 72 -8.74 11.34 -10.83
C PRO A 72 -10.02 11.64 -11.63
N ALA A 73 -9.96 12.62 -12.53
CA ALA A 73 -11.13 13.13 -13.27
C ALA A 73 -11.85 12.09 -14.14
N TYR A 74 -11.19 10.97 -14.49
CA TYR A 74 -11.76 9.93 -15.34
C TYR A 74 -12.55 8.85 -14.58
N SER A 75 -12.48 8.84 -13.25
CA SER A 75 -13.21 7.89 -12.40
C SER A 75 -14.26 8.59 -11.55
N LYS A 76 -15.42 7.97 -11.41
CA LYS A 76 -16.51 8.43 -10.55
C LYS A 76 -16.67 7.60 -9.29
N ASN A 77 -15.83 6.57 -9.11
CA ASN A 77 -15.94 5.65 -7.99
C ASN A 77 -14.54 5.24 -7.52
N VAL A 78 -13.91 6.11 -6.74
CA VAL A 78 -12.58 5.87 -6.15
C VAL A 78 -12.74 5.38 -4.73
N HIS A 79 -12.09 4.27 -4.40
CA HIS A 79 -12.11 3.67 -3.07
C HIS A 79 -10.74 3.75 -2.40
N TYR A 80 -10.77 3.86 -1.07
CA TYR A 80 -9.61 3.63 -0.21
C TYR A 80 -9.44 2.14 0.09
N GLU A 81 -8.21 1.70 0.25
CA GLU A 81 -7.80 0.39 0.76
C GLU A 81 -6.58 0.62 1.67
N LEU A 82 -6.78 0.61 3.00
CA LEU A 82 -5.70 0.79 3.95
C LEU A 82 -4.86 -0.48 4.07
N GLU A 83 -3.55 -0.33 3.96
CA GLU A 83 -2.59 -1.43 3.98
C GLU A 83 -1.37 -1.10 4.82
N VAL A 84 -0.77 -2.12 5.44
CA VAL A 84 0.58 -2.01 5.96
C VAL A 84 1.55 -2.05 4.78
N ALA A 85 2.48 -1.09 4.74
CA ALA A 85 3.54 -1.01 3.74
C ALA A 85 4.85 -1.51 4.35
N ILE A 86 5.49 -2.49 3.70
CA ILE A 86 6.78 -3.06 4.12
C ILE A 86 7.88 -2.60 3.19
N ALA A 87 8.92 -2.01 3.76
CA ALA A 87 10.13 -1.63 3.05
C ALA A 87 11.18 -2.73 3.15
N ILE A 88 11.72 -3.16 2.02
CA ILE A 88 12.76 -4.19 1.93
C ILE A 88 14.13 -3.51 2.01
N GLY A 89 14.98 -3.97 2.93
CA GLY A 89 16.30 -3.39 3.17
C GLY A 89 17.47 -4.18 2.60
N GLU A 90 17.22 -5.41 2.15
CA GLU A 90 18.25 -6.24 1.53
C GLU A 90 17.63 -7.27 0.57
N LYS A 91 18.49 -7.90 -0.21
CA LYS A 91 18.10 -8.96 -1.13
C LYS A 91 17.41 -10.11 -0.38
N THR A 92 16.14 -10.33 -0.71
CA THR A 92 15.32 -11.38 -0.10
C THR A 92 15.58 -12.72 -0.75
N THR A 93 15.75 -13.74 0.08
CA THR A 93 15.84 -15.15 -0.32
C THR A 93 14.90 -16.01 0.54
N SER A 94 14.71 -17.27 0.18
CA SER A 94 13.93 -18.21 1.00
C SER A 94 14.53 -18.46 2.39
N ASN A 95 15.79 -18.08 2.60
CA ASN A 95 16.51 -18.31 3.87
C ASN A 95 16.52 -17.09 4.78
N ASN A 96 16.15 -15.87 4.29
CA ASN A 96 16.18 -14.63 5.06
C ASN A 96 14.95 -13.75 4.87
N PRO A 97 13.72 -14.26 4.72
CA PRO A 97 12.56 -13.42 4.43
C PRO A 97 12.26 -12.41 5.54
N GLU A 98 12.48 -12.79 6.81
CA GLU A 98 12.25 -11.92 7.96
C GLU A 98 13.33 -10.82 8.09
N GLN A 99 14.58 -11.16 7.77
CA GLN A 99 15.72 -10.23 7.85
C GLN A 99 15.63 -9.14 6.75
N ALA A 100 14.99 -9.44 5.63
CA ALA A 100 14.80 -8.48 4.57
C ALA A 100 13.81 -7.35 4.93
N ILE A 101 13.00 -7.52 5.97
CA ILE A 101 12.09 -6.49 6.48
C ILE A 101 12.93 -5.42 7.19
N PHE A 102 12.93 -4.21 6.64
CA PHE A 102 13.74 -3.09 7.13
C PHE A 102 12.91 -2.05 7.87
N ALA A 103 11.76 -1.71 7.33
CA ALA A 103 10.87 -0.70 7.90
C ALA A 103 9.41 -0.98 7.51
N CYS A 104 8.48 -0.41 8.26
CA CYS A 104 7.07 -0.42 7.89
C CYS A 104 6.44 0.95 8.04
N GLY A 105 5.30 1.12 7.38
CA GLY A 105 4.43 2.27 7.45
C GLY A 105 3.02 1.91 7.02
N LEU A 106 2.21 2.91 6.74
CA LEU A 106 0.87 2.74 6.21
C LEU A 106 0.79 3.28 4.78
N SER A 107 -0.03 2.66 3.95
CA SER A 107 -0.36 3.14 2.61
C SER A 107 -1.85 3.00 2.33
N LEU A 108 -2.36 3.83 1.43
CA LEU A 108 -3.65 3.59 0.80
C LEU A 108 -3.42 3.08 -0.63
N ASP A 109 -3.93 1.89 -0.95
CA ASP A 109 -4.03 1.41 -2.33
C ASP A 109 -5.29 2.00 -2.97
N MET A 110 -5.20 3.28 -3.39
CA MET A 110 -6.33 3.99 -4.01
C MET A 110 -6.71 3.33 -5.32
N THR A 111 -8.02 3.07 -5.48
CA THR A 111 -8.56 2.22 -6.53
C THR A 111 -9.74 2.86 -7.24
N CYS A 112 -9.62 3.05 -8.56
CA CYS A 112 -10.75 3.42 -9.41
C CYS A 112 -11.63 2.18 -9.68
N ARG A 113 -12.69 1.97 -8.89
CA ARG A 113 -13.52 0.75 -8.93
C ARG A 113 -14.26 0.56 -10.22
N ASP A 114 -14.81 1.62 -10.79
CA ASP A 114 -15.47 1.61 -12.09
C ASP A 114 -14.51 1.13 -13.20
N THR A 115 -13.32 1.68 -13.24
CA THR A 115 -12.27 1.29 -14.19
C THR A 115 -11.79 -0.15 -13.94
N GLN A 116 -11.63 -0.56 -12.66
CA GLN A 116 -11.26 -1.92 -12.31
C GLN A 116 -12.32 -2.94 -12.76
N GLN A 117 -13.61 -2.61 -12.58
CA GLN A 117 -14.71 -3.47 -12.98
C GLN A 117 -14.74 -3.64 -14.52
N GLN A 118 -14.54 -2.56 -15.26
CA GLN A 118 -14.41 -2.62 -16.73
C GLN A 118 -13.23 -3.49 -17.17
N ALA A 119 -12.06 -3.34 -16.52
CA ALA A 119 -10.88 -4.14 -16.82
C ALA A 119 -11.13 -5.63 -16.52
N LYS A 120 -11.74 -5.97 -15.37
CA LYS A 120 -12.13 -7.34 -15.02
C LYS A 120 -13.08 -7.96 -16.06
N ALA A 121 -14.14 -7.24 -16.44
CA ALA A 121 -15.12 -7.70 -17.42
C ALA A 121 -14.50 -7.96 -18.80
N ALA A 122 -13.48 -7.18 -19.17
CA ALA A 122 -12.79 -7.29 -20.45
C ALA A 122 -11.54 -8.19 -20.41
N GLY A 123 -11.22 -8.83 -19.27
CA GLY A 123 -9.98 -9.62 -19.10
C GLY A 123 -8.69 -8.81 -19.29
N ARG A 124 -8.70 -7.53 -18.94
CA ARG A 124 -7.56 -6.61 -19.10
C ARG A 124 -6.81 -6.38 -17.79
N PRO A 125 -5.52 -6.00 -17.84
CA PRO A 125 -4.76 -5.57 -16.67
C PRO A 125 -5.41 -4.38 -15.95
N TRP A 126 -5.20 -4.29 -14.62
CA TRP A 126 -5.76 -3.23 -13.78
C TRP A 126 -4.94 -1.95 -13.75
N ALA A 127 -3.99 -1.76 -14.65
CA ALA A 127 -3.03 -0.67 -14.63
C ALA A 127 -3.70 0.72 -14.48
N THR A 128 -4.75 1.00 -15.26
CA THR A 128 -5.47 2.27 -15.18
C THR A 128 -6.34 2.43 -13.92
N ALA A 129 -6.69 1.32 -13.28
CA ALA A 129 -7.50 1.34 -12.06
C ALA A 129 -6.67 1.42 -10.78
N LYS A 130 -5.44 0.90 -10.81
CA LYS A 130 -4.56 0.74 -9.64
C LYS A 130 -3.27 1.55 -9.75
N GLY A 131 -2.79 1.84 -10.96
CA GLY A 131 -1.48 2.44 -11.20
C GLY A 131 -1.54 3.89 -11.70
N PHE A 132 -2.54 4.67 -11.32
CA PHE A 132 -2.60 6.08 -11.65
C PHE A 132 -1.72 6.92 -10.71
N ASP A 133 -1.39 8.14 -11.12
CA ASP A 133 -0.51 9.04 -10.37
C ASP A 133 -1.06 9.30 -8.96
N HIS A 134 -0.20 9.28 -7.96
CA HIS A 134 -0.50 9.45 -6.55
C HIS A 134 -1.48 8.42 -5.96
N SER A 135 -1.66 7.27 -6.60
CA SER A 135 -2.58 6.22 -6.13
C SER A 135 -2.05 5.38 -4.96
N ALA A 136 -0.86 5.69 -4.45
CA ALA A 136 -0.27 5.10 -3.24
C ALA A 136 0.20 6.19 -2.27
N PRO A 137 -0.71 6.92 -1.60
CA PRO A 137 -0.33 7.76 -0.47
C PRO A 137 0.28 6.89 0.63
N CYS A 138 1.48 7.26 1.08
CA CYS A 138 2.21 6.52 2.11
C CYS A 138 2.63 7.44 3.25
N SER A 139 2.53 6.95 4.47
CA SER A 139 3.09 7.62 5.66
C SER A 139 4.62 7.63 5.64
N ALA A 140 5.23 8.25 6.62
CA ALA A 140 6.62 7.96 6.96
C ALA A 140 6.78 6.46 7.26
N LEU A 141 7.96 5.92 6.96
CA LEU A 141 8.36 4.56 7.32
C LEU A 141 9.12 4.58 8.65
N HIS A 142 8.96 3.54 9.45
CA HIS A 142 9.67 3.36 10.71
C HIS A 142 10.47 2.05 10.66
N THR A 143 11.76 2.12 10.99
CA THR A 143 12.61 0.94 11.06
C THR A 143 12.06 -0.04 12.09
N ILE A 144 11.91 -1.28 11.67
CA ILE A 144 11.35 -2.35 12.49
C ILE A 144 11.82 -3.70 11.94
N ASN A 145 12.00 -4.67 12.80
CA ASN A 145 12.22 -6.05 12.40
C ASN A 145 10.92 -6.88 12.47
N TRP A 146 10.95 -8.11 11.98
CA TRP A 146 9.79 -8.99 11.98
C TRP A 146 9.26 -9.28 13.38
N GLU A 147 10.14 -9.50 14.35
CA GLU A 147 9.76 -9.79 15.74
C GLU A 147 8.96 -8.64 16.37
N GLU A 148 9.33 -7.41 16.08
CA GLU A 148 8.61 -6.21 16.55
C GLU A 148 7.31 -6.02 15.76
N LEU A 149 7.36 -6.16 14.43
CA LEU A 149 6.22 -5.94 13.53
C LEU A 149 5.03 -6.85 13.86
N LYS A 150 5.26 -8.14 14.12
CA LYS A 150 4.19 -9.11 14.46
C LYS A 150 3.51 -8.83 15.81
N HIS A 151 4.12 -8.00 16.66
CA HIS A 151 3.57 -7.59 17.95
C HIS A 151 2.92 -6.20 17.93
N LEU A 152 2.87 -5.54 16.76
CA LEU A 152 2.13 -4.28 16.64
C LEU A 152 0.63 -4.52 16.88
N GLY A 153 -0.02 -3.48 17.37
CA GLY A 153 -1.48 -3.47 17.52
C GLY A 153 -2.21 -3.34 16.19
N ASP A 154 -3.45 -2.96 16.28
CA ASP A 154 -4.30 -2.81 15.09
C ASP A 154 -3.93 -1.55 14.31
N PHE A 155 -4.08 -1.61 12.98
CA PHE A 155 -4.10 -0.43 12.14
C PHE A 155 -5.56 -0.10 11.76
N THR A 156 -5.88 1.19 11.77
CA THR A 156 -7.25 1.69 11.58
C THR A 156 -7.30 2.81 10.57
N LEU A 157 -8.41 2.88 9.84
CA LEU A 157 -8.77 4.02 8.99
C LEU A 157 -10.07 4.64 9.48
N HIS A 158 -10.05 5.95 9.67
CA HIS A 158 -11.24 6.75 9.90
C HIS A 158 -11.53 7.61 8.67
N LYS A 159 -12.79 7.65 8.28
CA LYS A 159 -13.32 8.60 7.29
C LYS A 159 -14.29 9.54 7.98
N ASN A 160 -13.99 10.84 7.98
CA ASN A 160 -14.81 11.86 8.65
C ASN A 160 -15.09 11.50 10.13
N GLN A 161 -14.04 11.08 10.86
CA GLN A 161 -14.07 10.64 12.26
C GLN A 161 -14.78 9.29 12.52
N GLN A 162 -15.39 8.67 11.51
CA GLN A 162 -15.97 7.33 11.65
C GLN A 162 -14.94 6.26 11.25
N GLN A 163 -14.70 5.27 12.10
CA GLN A 163 -13.86 4.13 11.77
C GLN A 163 -14.50 3.30 10.66
N VAL A 164 -13.77 3.09 9.57
CA VAL A 164 -14.25 2.39 8.38
C VAL A 164 -13.44 1.13 8.07
N GLN A 165 -12.16 1.08 8.46
CA GLN A 165 -11.35 -0.13 8.37
C GLN A 165 -10.58 -0.35 9.67
N GLN A 166 -10.38 -1.62 10.00
CA GLN A 166 -9.48 -2.08 11.06
C GLN A 166 -8.89 -3.42 10.65
N GLY A 167 -7.62 -3.62 10.91
CA GLY A 167 -6.92 -4.87 10.65
C GLY A 167 -5.71 -5.02 11.55
N ASN A 168 -5.17 -6.24 11.55
CA ASN A 168 -3.94 -6.58 12.25
C ASN A 168 -3.07 -7.45 11.33
N VAL A 169 -1.76 -7.31 11.40
CA VAL A 169 -0.83 -8.11 10.56
C VAL A 169 -0.98 -9.62 10.78
N ASN A 170 -1.40 -10.02 11.98
CA ASN A 170 -1.63 -11.43 12.33
C ASN A 170 -2.95 -12.00 11.76
N GLN A 171 -3.80 -11.19 11.14
CA GLN A 171 -5.03 -11.60 10.47
C GLN A 171 -4.83 -11.84 8.96
N MET A 172 -3.62 -11.62 8.47
CA MET A 172 -3.28 -11.89 7.07
C MET A 172 -3.40 -13.37 6.76
N VAL A 173 -3.98 -13.70 5.60
CA VAL A 173 -4.06 -15.08 5.09
C VAL A 173 -2.66 -15.62 4.81
N TRP A 174 -1.82 -14.78 4.23
CA TRP A 174 -0.42 -15.03 3.98
C TRP A 174 0.42 -14.11 4.87
N PRO A 175 1.07 -14.63 5.92
CA PRO A 175 1.99 -13.86 6.74
C PRO A 175 3.09 -13.20 5.91
N ILE A 176 3.56 -12.03 6.33
CA ILE A 176 4.52 -11.24 5.55
C ILE A 176 5.76 -12.04 5.11
N PRO A 177 6.43 -12.83 5.96
CA PRO A 177 7.58 -13.63 5.52
C PRO A 177 7.23 -14.63 4.42
N GLU A 178 6.04 -15.26 4.49
CA GLU A 178 5.56 -16.19 3.46
C GLU A 178 5.26 -15.48 2.15
N LEU A 179 4.68 -14.25 2.21
CA LEU A 179 4.49 -13.40 1.04
C LEU A 179 5.82 -13.08 0.35
N LEU A 180 6.86 -12.73 1.12
CA LEU A 180 8.17 -12.42 0.56
C LEU A 180 8.80 -13.65 -0.13
N ILE A 181 8.64 -14.84 0.44
CA ILE A 181 9.07 -16.09 -0.19
C ILE A 181 8.29 -16.32 -1.51
N GLU A 182 6.96 -16.16 -1.48
CA GLU A 182 6.13 -16.38 -2.66
C GLU A 182 6.46 -15.40 -3.78
N LEU A 183 6.60 -14.09 -3.45
CA LEU A 183 7.02 -13.06 -4.39
C LEU A 183 8.40 -13.35 -5.01
N SER A 184 9.33 -13.88 -4.22
CA SER A 184 10.70 -14.18 -4.65
C SER A 184 10.77 -15.26 -5.73
N LYS A 185 9.71 -16.04 -5.92
CA LYS A 185 9.61 -17.02 -7.03
C LYS A 185 9.47 -16.35 -8.41
N TYR A 186 8.97 -15.13 -8.45
CA TYR A 186 8.63 -14.41 -9.68
C TYR A 186 9.50 -13.19 -9.92
N THR A 187 10.04 -12.59 -8.87
CA THR A 187 10.89 -11.41 -8.98
C THR A 187 11.91 -11.36 -7.86
N GLN A 188 13.12 -10.90 -8.16
CA GLN A 188 14.14 -10.67 -7.14
C GLN A 188 13.73 -9.44 -6.31
N LEU A 189 13.37 -9.67 -5.04
CA LEU A 189 13.20 -8.59 -4.08
C LEU A 189 14.55 -8.11 -3.58
N ASP A 190 14.68 -6.78 -3.39
CA ASP A 190 15.94 -6.15 -2.99
C ASP A 190 15.63 -4.82 -2.27
N ASP A 191 16.66 -4.16 -1.75
CA ASP A 191 16.51 -2.84 -1.14
C ASP A 191 15.80 -1.85 -2.07
N GLY A 192 14.96 -1.01 -1.51
CA GLY A 192 14.10 -0.08 -2.25
C GLY A 192 12.76 -0.65 -2.71
N ASP A 193 12.47 -1.95 -2.56
CA ASP A 193 11.13 -2.49 -2.83
C ASP A 193 10.16 -2.13 -1.69
N LEU A 194 9.00 -1.57 -2.05
CA LEU A 194 7.90 -1.28 -1.15
C LEU A 194 6.76 -2.26 -1.42
N ILE A 195 6.37 -3.03 -0.40
CA ILE A 195 5.32 -4.05 -0.50
C ILE A 195 4.08 -3.57 0.22
N LEU A 196 2.97 -3.39 -0.49
CA LEU A 196 1.65 -3.15 0.08
C LEU A 196 1.00 -4.52 0.32
N THR A 197 0.65 -4.81 1.58
CA THR A 197 0.43 -6.19 2.05
C THR A 197 -1.01 -6.69 1.94
N GLY A 198 -1.89 -5.88 1.36
CA GLY A 198 -3.33 -6.16 1.26
C GLY A 198 -4.14 -5.44 2.34
N THR A 199 -5.40 -5.24 2.06
CA THR A 199 -6.34 -4.46 2.87
C THR A 199 -7.34 -5.34 3.61
N PRO A 200 -7.75 -4.98 4.85
CA PRO A 200 -8.85 -5.62 5.56
C PRO A 200 -10.22 -5.24 4.95
N ALA A 201 -11.31 -5.83 5.43
CA ALA A 201 -12.67 -5.47 5.07
C ALA A 201 -13.00 -4.00 5.40
N GLY A 202 -14.05 -3.46 4.79
CA GLY A 202 -14.51 -2.08 5.00
C GLY A 202 -13.97 -1.09 3.97
N VAL A 203 -13.53 -1.57 2.80
CA VAL A 203 -13.20 -0.69 1.66
C VAL A 203 -14.41 0.12 1.24
N GLY A 204 -14.22 1.36 0.82
CA GLY A 204 -15.34 2.22 0.49
C GLY A 204 -14.96 3.44 -0.35
N PRO A 205 -15.97 4.14 -0.90
CA PRO A 205 -15.74 5.28 -1.77
C PRO A 205 -15.30 6.51 -0.99
N VAL A 206 -14.56 7.37 -1.70
CA VAL A 206 -14.25 8.74 -1.29
C VAL A 206 -14.89 9.73 -2.24
N ILE A 207 -15.28 10.87 -1.69
CA ILE A 207 -15.79 12.02 -2.44
C ILE A 207 -15.03 13.28 -2.01
N GLU A 208 -15.16 14.35 -2.79
CA GLU A 208 -14.63 15.66 -2.42
C GLU A 208 -15.13 16.09 -1.02
N GLY A 209 -14.22 16.61 -0.22
CA GLY A 209 -14.47 17.03 1.17
C GLY A 209 -14.29 15.93 2.22
N ASP A 210 -14.14 14.68 1.83
CA ASP A 210 -13.82 13.60 2.78
C ASP A 210 -12.41 13.79 3.37
N ARG A 211 -12.26 13.41 4.63
CA ARG A 211 -11.00 13.35 5.35
C ARG A 211 -10.74 11.91 5.81
N LEU A 212 -9.60 11.40 5.41
CA LEU A 212 -9.11 10.07 5.80
C LEU A 212 -7.99 10.23 6.83
N GLU A 213 -8.05 9.46 7.92
CA GLU A 213 -7.06 9.46 8.98
C GLU A 213 -6.70 8.00 9.30
N ALA A 214 -5.44 7.63 9.08
CA ALA A 214 -4.93 6.29 9.34
C ALA A 214 -3.87 6.30 10.44
N LYS A 215 -3.83 5.26 11.25
CA LYS A 215 -2.81 5.02 12.28
C LYS A 215 -2.59 3.53 12.48
N ILE A 216 -1.46 3.17 13.08
CA ILE A 216 -1.18 1.83 13.58
C ILE A 216 -0.74 1.93 15.04
N ASP A 217 -1.29 1.09 15.89
CA ASP A 217 -0.97 1.10 17.31
C ASP A 217 0.40 0.46 17.54
N GLY A 218 1.23 1.10 18.34
CA GLY A 218 2.61 0.68 18.63
C GLY A 218 3.69 1.35 17.79
N LEU A 219 3.31 2.14 16.75
CA LEU A 219 4.24 2.96 15.97
C LEU A 219 3.75 4.41 15.87
N PRO A 220 4.65 5.40 15.87
CA PRO A 220 4.30 6.79 15.62
C PRO A 220 4.02 7.04 14.13
N CYS A 221 3.25 6.16 13.52
CA CYS A 221 2.92 6.18 12.10
C CYS A 221 1.46 6.60 11.94
N ALA A 222 1.25 7.75 11.34
CA ALA A 222 -0.06 8.28 11.03
C ALA A 222 -0.08 8.94 9.66
N MET A 223 -1.27 9.05 9.09
CA MET A 223 -1.49 9.63 7.77
C MET A 223 -2.81 10.39 7.77
N THR A 224 -2.80 11.61 7.23
CA THR A 224 -4.02 12.42 7.06
C THR A 224 -4.13 12.87 5.62
N ILE A 225 -5.27 12.57 4.99
CA ILE A 225 -5.52 12.88 3.58
C ILE A 225 -6.86 13.59 3.46
N ASN A 226 -6.84 14.80 2.91
CA ASN A 226 -8.03 15.57 2.57
C ASN A 226 -8.34 15.36 1.08
N ILE A 227 -9.54 14.91 0.77
CA ILE A 227 -9.95 14.61 -0.61
C ILE A 227 -10.41 15.87 -1.30
N GLN A 228 -9.84 16.17 -2.46
CA GLN A 228 -10.18 17.32 -3.31
C GLN A 228 -10.57 16.85 -4.72
N GLN A 229 -11.28 17.72 -5.45
CA GLN A 229 -11.60 17.50 -6.85
C GLN A 229 -10.46 17.96 -7.77
#